data_f57d9e6fea3aa4d45c555d6f2afe1fc9
#
_entry.id   f57d9e6fea3aa4d45c555d6f2afe1fc9
#
_cell.length_a   1.000
_cell.length_b   1.000
_cell.length_c   1.000
_cell.angle_alpha   90.00
_cell.angle_beta   90.00
_cell.angle_gamma   90.00
#
_symmetry.space_group_name_H-M   'P 1'
#
loop_
_entity.id
_entity.type
_entity.pdbx_description
1 polymer ?
#
loop_
_entity_poly.entity_id
_entity_poly.type
_entity_poly.pdbx_seq_one_letter_code
_entity_poly.pdbx_strand_id
1 'polypeptide(L)'
;MFSRLQDQKNQKVYQSRTGAGKTTTRYPAKNISLQRQGQTGSRPYQGAYADTTAMLGGSLVHHGPFNDRAYLFRLDPADFPGIADRLLAFARGRGYSRIFARIPAPACGHFIASGYLPRARIPGLYQGEVDGYYMAAYRNPLQSNWQDGIDDVLAVAEEKGRKSAASPALEPGFTCTPATPADAPALAAIYRKVFVTYPVPVQDPAYLAREMQRNLQCFCIRDGEKIAAIASAAVDPEGQFAEMTGFATLPEYRGCGFSSHLLRQMETKMRSTGIKTTFAIARARSYPANIIFARAGYTHAGTVPGCVNICGSLEDMNVWYRLLDDRMAAPPRGRSGRTGSARGKE
;
A
#
# COMPACT_ATOMS: atom_id res chain seq x y z
N MET A 1 18.56 10.05 -8.65
CA MET A 1 19.16 10.24 -10.00
C MET A 1 19.21 8.93 -10.81
N PHE A 2 19.44 7.77 -10.21
CA PHE A 2 19.46 6.47 -10.92
C PHE A 2 18.09 5.96 -11.40
N SER A 3 16.97 6.32 -10.75
CA SER A 3 15.63 5.88 -11.17
C SER A 3 15.16 6.53 -12.49
N ARG A 4 15.48 7.79 -12.71
CA ARG A 4 15.08 8.51 -13.95
C ARG A 4 15.74 7.99 -15.22
N LEU A 5 16.98 7.49 -15.12
CA LEU A 5 17.71 6.95 -16.29
C LEU A 5 17.20 5.56 -16.71
N GLN A 6 16.67 4.79 -15.77
CA GLN A 6 16.13 3.46 -16.08
C GLN A 6 14.74 3.54 -16.74
N ASP A 7 13.91 4.49 -16.29
CA ASP A 7 12.59 4.72 -16.90
C ASP A 7 12.68 5.28 -18.32
N GLN A 8 13.64 6.18 -18.60
CA GLN A 8 13.85 6.70 -19.95
C GLN A 8 14.36 5.63 -20.94
N LYS A 9 15.18 4.68 -20.50
CA LYS A 9 15.63 3.57 -21.36
C LYS A 9 14.48 2.61 -21.69
N ASN A 10 13.60 2.33 -20.74
CA ASN A 10 12.46 1.47 -20.95
C ASN A 10 11.40 2.11 -21.87
N GLN A 11 11.19 3.43 -21.79
CA GLN A 11 10.30 4.15 -22.71
C GLN A 11 10.80 4.14 -24.17
N LYS A 12 12.13 4.28 -24.41
CA LYS A 12 12.70 4.25 -25.78
C LYS A 12 12.60 2.89 -26.46
N VAL A 13 12.68 1.79 -25.70
CA VAL A 13 12.55 0.44 -26.26
C VAL A 13 11.10 0.15 -26.71
N TYR A 14 10.10 0.76 -26.07
CA TYR A 14 8.68 0.56 -26.42
C TYR A 14 8.24 1.39 -27.62
N GLN A 15 8.85 2.56 -27.89
CA GLN A 15 8.50 3.41 -29.04
C GLN A 15 9.05 2.93 -30.38
N SER A 16 10.04 2.04 -30.41
CA SER A 16 10.68 1.59 -31.63
C SER A 16 10.02 0.38 -32.33
N ARG A 17 8.89 -0.14 -31.83
CA ARG A 17 8.21 -1.33 -32.40
C ARG A 17 6.78 -1.14 -32.87
N THR A 18 6.22 0.07 -32.88
CA THR A 18 4.88 0.31 -33.44
C THR A 18 4.93 1.19 -34.69
N GLY A 19 5.42 0.61 -35.76
CA GLY A 19 5.14 1.09 -37.12
C GLY A 19 4.01 0.29 -37.71
N ALA A 20 2.86 0.90 -37.87
CA ALA A 20 1.85 0.77 -38.94
C ALA A 20 0.40 0.84 -38.41
N GLY A 21 -0.38 1.74 -39.01
CA GLY A 21 -1.85 1.60 -39.11
C GLY A 21 -2.66 2.40 -38.08
N LYS A 22 -2.95 3.68 -38.40
CA LYS A 22 -4.02 4.47 -37.76
C LYS A 22 -5.38 3.88 -38.08
N THR A 23 -6.03 3.25 -37.12
CA THR A 23 -7.49 3.08 -37.12
C THR A 23 -8.01 3.54 -35.76
N THR A 24 -8.61 4.72 -35.76
CA THR A 24 -9.28 5.31 -34.57
C THR A 24 -10.62 4.63 -34.37
N THR A 25 -10.69 3.62 -33.52
CA THR A 25 -11.95 3.12 -33.00
C THR A 25 -12.26 3.86 -31.71
N ARG A 26 -13.21 4.80 -31.76
CA ARG A 26 -13.76 5.47 -30.59
C ARG A 26 -14.63 4.48 -29.83
N TYR A 27 -14.20 4.08 -28.65
CA TYR A 27 -15.07 3.43 -27.67
C TYR A 27 -15.78 4.51 -26.84
N PRO A 28 -17.10 4.37 -26.60
CA PRO A 28 -17.81 5.33 -25.78
C PRO A 28 -17.32 5.24 -24.33
N ALA A 29 -16.83 6.34 -23.78
CA ALA A 29 -16.64 6.51 -22.36
C ALA A 29 -18.01 6.37 -21.70
N LYS A 30 -18.24 5.31 -20.93
CA LYS A 30 -19.38 5.24 -20.03
C LYS A 30 -19.16 6.25 -18.90
N ASN A 31 -19.66 7.47 -19.11
CA ASN A 31 -19.86 8.42 -18.04
C ASN A 31 -20.89 7.84 -17.09
N ILE A 32 -20.46 7.28 -15.97
CA ILE A 32 -21.32 7.02 -14.82
C ILE A 32 -21.45 8.36 -14.10
N SER A 33 -22.40 9.19 -14.56
CA SER A 33 -22.82 10.37 -13.82
C SER A 33 -23.55 9.90 -12.57
N LEU A 34 -22.93 10.07 -11.41
CA LEU A 34 -23.57 9.95 -10.12
C LEU A 34 -24.55 11.12 -9.96
N GLN A 35 -25.81 10.92 -10.35
CA GLN A 35 -26.88 11.82 -9.98
C GLN A 35 -27.00 11.82 -8.46
N ARG A 36 -26.77 12.99 -7.86
CA ARG A 36 -27.12 13.29 -6.47
C ARG A 36 -28.64 13.23 -6.34
N GLN A 37 -29.18 12.10 -5.95
CA GLN A 37 -30.52 12.02 -5.39
C GLN A 37 -30.40 11.95 -3.87
N GLY A 38 -30.85 13.03 -3.23
CA GLY A 38 -31.07 13.06 -1.79
C GLY A 38 -32.15 12.04 -1.42
N GLN A 39 -31.73 10.97 -0.75
CA GLN A 39 -32.61 10.11 0.03
C GLN A 39 -31.90 9.74 1.32
N THR A 40 -32.38 10.28 2.41
CA THR A 40 -32.16 9.85 3.79
C THR A 40 -32.81 8.49 3.97
N GLY A 41 -32.08 7.45 3.73
CA GLY A 41 -32.43 6.06 4.03
C GLY A 41 -31.12 5.30 4.13
N SER A 42 -30.85 4.70 5.28
CA SER A 42 -29.69 3.81 5.50
C SER A 42 -29.81 2.60 4.57
N ARG A 43 -29.21 2.69 3.37
CA ARG A 43 -29.05 1.51 2.53
C ARG A 43 -28.13 0.52 3.24
N PRO A 44 -28.49 -0.75 3.36
CA PRO A 44 -27.57 -1.77 3.88
C PRO A 44 -26.33 -1.77 2.99
N TYR A 45 -25.13 -1.82 3.61
CA TYR A 45 -23.85 -1.97 2.92
C TYR A 45 -23.91 -3.26 2.09
N GLN A 46 -24.09 -3.11 0.79
CA GLN A 46 -23.93 -4.20 -0.15
C GLN A 46 -22.47 -4.22 -0.54
N GLY A 47 -21.76 -5.34 -0.34
CA GLY A 47 -20.34 -5.56 -0.64
C GLY A 47 -19.92 -5.37 -2.10
N ALA A 48 -20.71 -4.62 -2.87
CA ALA A 48 -20.53 -4.34 -4.30
C ALA A 48 -19.25 -3.55 -4.64
N TYR A 49 -18.64 -2.90 -3.64
CA TYR A 49 -17.47 -2.05 -3.83
C TYR A 49 -16.15 -2.67 -3.38
N ALA A 50 -16.18 -3.82 -2.73
CA ALA A 50 -14.99 -4.53 -2.27
C ALA A 50 -14.54 -5.59 -3.28
N ASP A 51 -13.24 -5.86 -3.29
CA ASP A 51 -12.72 -7.02 -3.98
C ASP A 51 -13.17 -8.31 -3.31
N THR A 52 -13.33 -9.35 -4.10
CA THR A 52 -13.51 -10.72 -3.65
C THR A 52 -12.18 -11.47 -3.69
N THR A 53 -12.12 -12.63 -3.07
CA THR A 53 -10.94 -13.49 -3.06
C THR A 53 -11.09 -14.67 -4.02
N ALA A 54 -9.99 -15.06 -4.67
CA ALA A 54 -9.88 -16.28 -5.48
C ALA A 54 -8.53 -16.94 -5.22
N MET A 55 -8.47 -18.26 -5.43
CA MET A 55 -7.23 -19.02 -5.40
C MET A 55 -6.78 -19.35 -6.84
N LEU A 56 -5.52 -19.08 -7.15
CA LEU A 56 -4.86 -19.54 -8.37
C LEU A 56 -3.77 -20.54 -7.99
N GLY A 57 -4.13 -21.82 -7.87
CA GLY A 57 -3.32 -22.80 -7.17
C GLY A 57 -3.35 -22.54 -5.65
N GLY A 58 -2.20 -22.46 -5.00
CA GLY A 58 -2.06 -22.04 -3.60
C GLY A 58 -1.99 -20.53 -3.39
N SER A 59 -1.90 -19.75 -4.48
CA SER A 59 -1.73 -18.29 -4.43
C SER A 59 -3.07 -17.58 -4.23
N LEU A 60 -3.08 -16.55 -3.35
CA LEU A 60 -4.27 -15.76 -3.03
C LEU A 60 -4.35 -14.51 -3.91
N VAL A 61 -5.49 -14.32 -4.56
CA VAL A 61 -5.79 -13.18 -5.42
C VAL A 61 -7.01 -12.43 -4.90
N HIS A 62 -6.89 -11.11 -4.75
CA HIS A 62 -8.02 -10.20 -4.57
C HIS A 62 -8.42 -9.63 -5.93
N HIS A 63 -9.69 -9.59 -6.23
CA HIS A 63 -10.15 -9.08 -7.51
C HIS A 63 -11.58 -8.54 -7.46
N GLY A 64 -11.88 -7.58 -8.32
CA GLY A 64 -13.25 -7.05 -8.40
C GLY A 64 -13.46 -6.08 -9.57
N PRO A 65 -14.69 -6.06 -10.12
CA PRO A 65 -15.03 -5.18 -11.22
C PRO A 65 -15.05 -3.69 -10.82
N PHE A 66 -15.28 -3.40 -9.54
CA PHE A 66 -15.30 -2.01 -9.05
C PHE A 66 -13.91 -1.40 -9.03
N ASN A 67 -12.88 -2.18 -8.67
CA ASN A 67 -11.48 -1.78 -8.76
C ASN A 67 -10.89 -2.05 -10.15
N ASP A 68 -11.61 -2.76 -11.02
CA ASP A 68 -11.17 -3.15 -12.37
C ASP A 68 -9.78 -3.80 -12.34
N ARG A 69 -9.58 -4.71 -11.35
CA ARG A 69 -8.26 -5.29 -11.10
C ARG A 69 -8.28 -6.76 -10.70
N ALA A 70 -7.13 -7.42 -10.93
CA ALA A 70 -6.71 -8.63 -10.24
C ALA A 70 -5.40 -8.32 -9.47
N TYR A 71 -5.35 -8.65 -8.18
CA TYR A 71 -4.19 -8.38 -7.32
C TYR A 71 -3.72 -9.67 -6.63
N LEU A 72 -2.55 -10.17 -7.03
CA LEU A 72 -1.87 -11.27 -6.34
C LEU A 72 -1.39 -10.76 -4.97
N PHE A 73 -2.17 -11.08 -3.96
CA PHE A 73 -1.94 -10.65 -2.58
C PHE A 73 -0.87 -11.49 -1.89
N ARG A 74 -0.89 -12.82 -2.13
CA ARG A 74 0.10 -13.76 -1.60
C ARG A 74 0.47 -14.78 -2.66
N LEU A 75 1.75 -14.86 -2.98
CA LEU A 75 2.33 -15.87 -3.86
C LEU A 75 2.62 -17.14 -3.06
N ASP A 76 2.08 -18.27 -3.52
CA ASP A 76 2.53 -19.59 -3.09
C ASP A 76 3.76 -19.98 -3.94
N PRO A 77 4.89 -20.37 -3.31
CA PRO A 77 6.09 -20.77 -4.05
C PRO A 77 5.86 -21.93 -5.05
N ALA A 78 4.91 -22.83 -4.76
CA ALA A 78 4.58 -23.96 -5.64
C ALA A 78 3.93 -23.52 -6.96
N ASP A 79 3.37 -22.32 -7.03
CA ASP A 79 2.75 -21.77 -8.24
C ASP A 79 3.74 -21.08 -9.19
N PHE A 80 4.94 -20.82 -8.69
CA PHE A 80 6.01 -20.20 -9.47
C PHE A 80 6.69 -21.23 -10.41
N PRO A 81 7.09 -20.87 -11.64
CA PRO A 81 7.03 -19.53 -12.23
C PRO A 81 5.71 -19.19 -12.95
N GLY A 82 4.82 -20.14 -13.18
CA GLY A 82 3.64 -19.99 -14.05
C GLY A 82 2.55 -19.02 -13.57
N ILE A 83 2.64 -18.53 -12.31
CA ILE A 83 1.61 -17.67 -11.72
C ILE A 83 1.46 -16.33 -12.46
N ALA A 84 2.55 -15.77 -13.00
CA ALA A 84 2.51 -14.48 -13.72
C ALA A 84 1.55 -14.54 -14.93
N ASP A 85 1.69 -15.55 -15.76
CA ASP A 85 0.84 -15.74 -16.95
C ASP A 85 -0.59 -16.17 -16.58
N ARG A 86 -0.74 -17.02 -15.55
CA ARG A 86 -2.05 -17.41 -15.03
C ARG A 86 -2.84 -16.21 -14.51
N LEU A 87 -2.17 -15.26 -13.84
CA LEU A 87 -2.80 -14.04 -13.32
C LEU A 87 -3.23 -13.11 -14.46
N LEU A 88 -2.42 -12.98 -15.52
CA LEU A 88 -2.80 -12.26 -16.74
C LEU A 88 -4.01 -12.89 -17.44
N ALA A 89 -4.03 -14.22 -17.55
CA ALA A 89 -5.15 -14.95 -18.14
C ALA A 89 -6.42 -14.81 -17.29
N PHE A 90 -6.30 -14.92 -15.98
CA PHE A 90 -7.40 -14.70 -15.03
C PHE A 90 -8.01 -13.30 -15.17
N ALA A 91 -7.18 -12.25 -15.23
CA ALA A 91 -7.64 -10.88 -15.39
C ALA A 91 -8.32 -10.66 -16.75
N ARG A 92 -7.74 -11.20 -17.84
CA ARG A 92 -8.32 -11.15 -19.19
C ARG A 92 -9.69 -11.82 -19.24
N GLY A 93 -9.83 -13.02 -18.68
CA GLY A 93 -11.08 -13.76 -18.67
C GLY A 93 -12.22 -13.05 -17.90
N ARG A 94 -11.88 -12.11 -17.02
CA ARG A 94 -12.83 -11.27 -16.26
C ARG A 94 -12.99 -9.86 -16.81
N GLY A 95 -12.25 -9.51 -17.86
CA GLY A 95 -12.30 -8.18 -18.47
C GLY A 95 -11.59 -7.08 -17.68
N TYR A 96 -10.78 -7.44 -16.68
CA TYR A 96 -10.04 -6.44 -15.87
C TYR A 96 -8.92 -5.79 -16.70
N SER A 97 -8.71 -4.50 -16.45
CA SER A 97 -7.69 -3.72 -17.17
C SER A 97 -6.39 -3.56 -16.41
N ARG A 98 -6.37 -3.86 -15.10
CA ARG A 98 -5.23 -3.67 -14.20
C ARG A 98 -4.88 -4.96 -13.48
N ILE A 99 -3.61 -5.26 -13.43
CA ILE A 99 -3.10 -6.46 -12.77
C ILE A 99 -1.94 -6.06 -11.87
N PHE A 100 -2.02 -6.41 -10.59
CA PHE A 100 -1.00 -6.12 -9.61
C PHE A 100 -0.51 -7.40 -8.95
N ALA A 101 0.74 -7.38 -8.49
CA ALA A 101 1.30 -8.49 -7.71
C ALA A 101 2.28 -7.97 -6.67
N ARG A 102 2.20 -8.48 -5.44
CA ARG A 102 3.25 -8.34 -4.43
C ARG A 102 4.04 -9.65 -4.39
N ILE A 103 5.32 -9.57 -4.74
CA ILE A 103 6.18 -10.72 -4.94
C ILE A 103 7.55 -10.55 -4.29
N PRO A 104 8.23 -11.65 -3.91
CA PRO A 104 9.62 -11.59 -3.48
C PRO A 104 10.58 -11.35 -4.66
N ALA A 105 11.74 -10.76 -4.36
CA ALA A 105 12.75 -10.39 -5.34
C ALA A 105 13.15 -11.52 -6.32
N PRO A 106 13.31 -12.80 -5.91
CA PRO A 106 13.64 -13.87 -6.85
C PRO A 106 12.60 -14.07 -7.96
N ALA A 107 11.34 -13.72 -7.73
CA ALA A 107 10.29 -13.83 -8.74
C ALA A 107 10.26 -12.66 -9.74
N CYS A 108 10.93 -11.52 -9.43
CA CYS A 108 10.80 -10.27 -10.19
C CYS A 108 11.14 -10.44 -11.68
N GLY A 109 12.22 -11.15 -12.00
CA GLY A 109 12.65 -11.37 -13.39
C GLY A 109 11.59 -12.08 -14.25
N HIS A 110 10.88 -13.06 -13.71
CA HIS A 110 9.83 -13.78 -14.42
C HIS A 110 8.59 -12.89 -14.67
N PHE A 111 8.21 -12.08 -13.67
CA PHE A 111 7.11 -11.13 -13.87
C PHE A 111 7.46 -10.08 -14.93
N ILE A 112 8.71 -9.56 -14.95
CA ILE A 112 9.16 -8.65 -16.01
C ILE A 112 9.10 -9.32 -17.38
N ALA A 113 9.54 -10.57 -17.49
CA ALA A 113 9.48 -11.34 -18.74
C ALA A 113 8.03 -11.55 -19.24
N SER A 114 7.06 -11.68 -18.31
CA SER A 114 5.62 -11.75 -18.63
C SER A 114 4.99 -10.36 -18.87
N GLY A 115 5.77 -9.27 -18.92
CA GLY A 115 5.29 -7.93 -19.26
C GLY A 115 4.82 -7.06 -18.09
N TYR A 116 5.12 -7.45 -16.85
CA TYR A 116 4.86 -6.59 -15.69
C TYR A 116 5.96 -5.54 -15.53
N LEU A 117 5.58 -4.40 -14.97
CA LEU A 117 6.47 -3.30 -14.62
C LEU A 117 6.67 -3.25 -13.10
N PRO A 118 7.91 -3.18 -12.59
CA PRO A 118 8.14 -2.91 -11.18
C PRO A 118 7.73 -1.47 -10.83
N ARG A 119 6.90 -1.31 -9.80
CA ARG A 119 6.35 -0.02 -9.38
C ARG A 119 6.87 0.45 -8.03
N ALA A 120 7.09 -0.49 -7.12
CA ALA A 120 7.72 -0.18 -5.85
C ALA A 120 8.64 -1.33 -5.42
N ARG A 121 9.72 -0.98 -4.69
CA ARG A 121 10.63 -1.94 -4.07
C ARG A 121 10.68 -1.66 -2.57
N ILE A 122 10.38 -2.69 -1.78
CA ILE A 122 10.45 -2.65 -0.32
C ILE A 122 11.64 -3.51 0.11
N PRO A 123 12.80 -2.90 0.47
CA PRO A 123 13.94 -3.63 0.97
C PRO A 123 13.59 -4.47 2.20
N GLY A 124 14.07 -5.71 2.25
CA GLY A 124 13.88 -6.61 3.38
C GLY A 124 12.42 -6.85 3.77
N LEU A 125 11.47 -6.79 2.82
CA LEU A 125 10.05 -7.01 3.13
C LEU A 125 9.82 -8.35 3.78
N TYR A 126 10.43 -9.41 3.24
CA TYR A 126 10.27 -10.76 3.76
C TYR A 126 11.40 -11.08 4.72
N GLN A 127 11.05 -11.28 5.98
CA GLN A 127 11.92 -11.67 7.10
C GLN A 127 13.09 -10.69 7.38
N GLY A 128 12.98 -9.45 6.88
CA GLY A 128 14.06 -8.46 6.97
C GLY A 128 15.22 -8.69 5.98
N GLU A 129 15.15 -9.70 5.13
CA GLU A 129 16.27 -10.17 4.29
C GLU A 129 15.97 -10.07 2.80
N VAL A 130 14.79 -10.53 2.36
CA VAL A 130 14.42 -10.58 0.94
C VAL A 130 13.53 -9.40 0.59
N ASP A 131 13.90 -8.67 -0.46
CA ASP A 131 13.12 -7.54 -0.94
C ASP A 131 11.77 -7.98 -1.50
N GLY A 132 10.77 -7.14 -1.30
CA GLY A 132 9.47 -7.26 -1.93
C GLY A 132 9.30 -6.28 -3.08
N TYR A 133 8.56 -6.69 -4.10
CA TYR A 133 8.22 -5.82 -5.23
C TYR A 133 6.71 -5.73 -5.41
N TYR A 134 6.24 -4.52 -5.67
CA TYR A 134 4.93 -4.29 -6.28
C TYR A 134 5.10 -4.24 -7.79
N MET A 135 4.52 -5.22 -8.47
CA MET A 135 4.51 -5.34 -9.92
C MET A 135 3.15 -4.94 -10.47
N ALA A 136 3.11 -4.33 -11.63
CA ALA A 136 1.86 -3.97 -12.31
C ALA A 136 1.92 -4.28 -13.80
N ALA A 137 0.81 -4.79 -14.34
CA ALA A 137 0.57 -4.89 -15.78
C ALA A 137 -0.75 -4.20 -16.11
N TYR A 138 -0.80 -3.52 -17.24
CA TYR A 138 -1.93 -2.74 -17.67
C TYR A 138 -2.35 -3.15 -19.08
N ARG A 139 -3.64 -3.31 -19.28
CA ARG A 139 -4.21 -3.62 -20.61
C ARG A 139 -4.04 -2.46 -21.58
N ASN A 140 -4.15 -1.23 -21.08
CA ASN A 140 -3.84 -0.01 -21.80
C ASN A 140 -2.57 0.61 -21.21
N PRO A 141 -1.49 0.77 -21.98
CA PRO A 141 -0.23 1.36 -21.49
C PRO A 141 -0.39 2.76 -20.88
N LEU A 142 -1.35 3.57 -21.33
CA LEU A 142 -1.61 4.90 -20.75
C LEU A 142 -2.06 4.84 -19.28
N GLN A 143 -2.61 3.72 -18.83
CA GLN A 143 -2.98 3.51 -17.42
C GLN A 143 -1.76 3.30 -16.51
N SER A 144 -0.59 3.13 -17.09
CA SER A 144 0.68 3.00 -16.36
C SER A 144 1.27 4.33 -15.91
N ASN A 145 0.73 5.45 -16.39
CA ASN A 145 1.16 6.79 -15.97
C ASN A 145 0.39 7.19 -14.71
N TRP A 146 1.09 7.82 -13.77
CA TRP A 146 0.44 8.41 -12.59
C TRP A 146 -0.11 9.80 -12.89
N GLN A 147 -1.01 10.26 -12.02
CA GLN A 147 -1.64 11.58 -12.13
C GLN A 147 -0.66 12.69 -11.77
N ASP A 148 -0.89 13.88 -12.33
CA ASP A 148 -0.09 15.07 -12.00
C ASP A 148 -0.20 15.48 -10.53
N GLY A 149 0.83 16.15 -10.01
CA GLY A 149 0.88 16.68 -8.65
C GLY A 149 1.33 15.68 -7.57
N ILE A 150 1.65 14.44 -7.93
CA ILE A 150 2.16 13.44 -6.97
C ILE A 150 3.58 13.81 -6.51
N ASP A 151 4.42 14.30 -7.41
CA ASP A 151 5.79 14.73 -7.09
C ASP A 151 5.79 15.89 -6.09
N ASP A 152 4.83 16.82 -6.18
CA ASP A 152 4.66 17.92 -5.20
C ASP A 152 4.28 17.38 -3.82
N VAL A 153 3.37 16.41 -3.76
CA VAL A 153 2.98 15.76 -2.50
C VAL A 153 4.17 15.06 -1.86
N LEU A 154 4.97 14.34 -2.65
CA LEU A 154 6.17 13.65 -2.15
C LEU A 154 7.22 14.64 -1.66
N ALA A 155 7.49 15.71 -2.40
CA ALA A 155 8.44 16.76 -2.00
C ALA A 155 8.06 17.40 -0.66
N VAL A 156 6.77 17.75 -0.49
CA VAL A 156 6.26 18.29 0.78
C VAL A 156 6.33 17.25 1.90
N ALA A 157 5.99 15.99 1.63
CA ALA A 157 6.06 14.94 2.64
C ALA A 157 7.50 14.72 3.12
N GLU A 158 8.47 14.65 2.22
CA GLU A 158 9.89 14.50 2.53
C GLU A 158 10.43 15.71 3.32
N GLU A 159 10.08 16.94 2.93
CA GLU A 159 10.45 18.15 3.66
C GLU A 159 9.93 18.10 5.11
N LYS A 160 8.66 17.73 5.29
CA LYS A 160 8.04 17.57 6.62
C LYS A 160 8.65 16.42 7.41
N GLY A 161 9.08 15.34 6.75
CA GLY A 161 9.79 14.22 7.36
C GLY A 161 11.15 14.64 7.93
N ARG A 162 11.94 15.41 7.17
CA ARG A 162 13.24 15.94 7.62
C ARG A 162 13.14 16.85 8.86
N LYS A 163 12.04 17.57 8.98
CA LYS A 163 11.75 18.48 10.11
C LYS A 163 11.01 17.79 11.27
N SER A 164 10.93 16.44 11.26
CA SER A 164 10.10 15.72 12.21
C SER A 164 10.66 15.88 13.64
N ALA A 165 9.86 16.51 14.48
CA ALA A 165 9.98 16.38 15.94
C ALA A 165 9.26 15.10 16.41
N ALA A 166 9.59 14.65 17.63
CA ALA A 166 8.82 13.58 18.25
C ALA A 166 7.31 13.88 18.15
N SER A 167 6.51 12.87 17.83
CA SER A 167 5.05 13.04 17.87
C SER A 167 4.63 13.51 19.25
N PRO A 168 3.76 14.49 19.39
CA PRO A 168 3.26 14.93 20.67
C PRO A 168 2.62 13.76 21.42
N ALA A 169 2.69 13.79 22.76
CA ALA A 169 1.90 12.91 23.60
C ALA A 169 0.42 13.15 23.31
N LEU A 170 -0.41 12.15 23.62
CA LEU A 170 -1.85 12.39 23.61
C LEU A 170 -2.20 13.44 24.66
N GLU A 171 -3.12 14.33 24.32
CA GLU A 171 -3.67 15.28 25.28
C GLU A 171 -4.44 14.55 26.39
N PRO A 172 -4.50 15.15 27.60
CA PRO A 172 -5.29 14.60 28.71
C PRO A 172 -6.74 14.32 28.28
N GLY A 173 -7.30 13.20 28.71
CA GLY A 173 -8.63 12.75 28.35
C GLY A 173 -8.68 11.75 27.21
N PHE A 174 -7.62 11.66 26.39
CA PHE A 174 -7.54 10.64 25.35
C PHE A 174 -6.70 9.43 25.78
N THR A 175 -7.17 8.24 25.39
CA THR A 175 -6.43 6.99 25.62
C THR A 175 -6.22 6.25 24.31
N CYS A 176 -5.06 5.60 24.14
CA CYS A 176 -4.78 4.74 23.00
C CYS A 176 -4.71 3.29 23.45
N THR A 177 -5.57 2.44 22.90
CA THR A 177 -5.68 1.03 23.28
C THR A 177 -5.76 0.13 22.05
N PRO A 178 -5.29 -1.11 22.13
CA PRO A 178 -5.67 -2.14 21.18
C PRO A 178 -7.20 -2.31 21.20
N ALA A 179 -7.79 -2.46 20.02
CA ALA A 179 -9.20 -2.80 19.89
C ALA A 179 -9.37 -4.33 19.88
N THR A 180 -10.52 -4.79 20.31
CA THR A 180 -10.92 -6.20 20.35
C THR A 180 -11.99 -6.50 19.30
N PRO A 181 -12.27 -7.76 18.97
CA PRO A 181 -13.38 -8.10 18.07
C PRO A 181 -14.75 -7.57 18.54
N ALA A 182 -14.93 -7.32 19.84
CA ALA A 182 -16.15 -6.70 20.38
C ALA A 182 -16.30 -5.22 19.93
N ASP A 183 -15.20 -4.55 19.59
CA ASP A 183 -15.22 -3.17 19.08
C ASP A 183 -15.60 -3.11 17.59
N ALA A 184 -15.65 -4.22 16.87
CA ALA A 184 -15.84 -4.25 15.40
C ALA A 184 -17.08 -3.45 14.93
N PRO A 185 -18.24 -3.45 15.61
CA PRO A 185 -19.38 -2.61 15.21
C PRO A 185 -19.06 -1.11 15.25
N ALA A 186 -18.34 -0.64 16.28
CA ALA A 186 -17.94 0.76 16.43
C ALA A 186 -16.87 1.15 15.38
N LEU A 187 -15.87 0.28 15.13
CA LEU A 187 -14.86 0.48 14.10
C LEU A 187 -15.50 0.56 12.71
N ALA A 188 -16.41 -0.36 12.37
CA ALA A 188 -17.14 -0.34 11.11
C ALA A 188 -17.97 0.95 10.92
N ALA A 189 -18.56 1.47 12.01
CA ALA A 189 -19.29 2.74 11.96
C ALA A 189 -18.38 3.93 11.64
N ILE A 190 -17.16 3.96 12.17
CA ILE A 190 -16.16 5.00 11.84
C ILE A 190 -15.74 4.87 10.37
N TYR A 191 -15.43 3.67 9.90
CA TYR A 191 -15.07 3.45 8.50
C TYR A 191 -16.18 3.90 7.54
N ARG A 192 -17.46 3.67 7.86
CA ARG A 192 -18.59 4.19 7.06
C ARG A 192 -18.65 5.70 7.02
N LYS A 193 -18.30 6.39 8.11
CA LYS A 193 -18.27 7.86 8.16
C LYS A 193 -17.09 8.46 7.39
N VAL A 194 -15.95 7.79 7.39
CA VAL A 194 -14.69 8.34 6.85
C VAL A 194 -14.48 7.95 5.39
N PHE A 195 -14.83 6.72 5.00
CA PHE A 195 -14.59 6.20 3.66
C PHE A 195 -15.89 5.95 2.90
N VAL A 196 -16.08 6.65 1.78
CA VAL A 196 -17.19 6.41 0.85
C VAL A 196 -17.04 5.02 0.20
N THR A 197 -15.81 4.69 -0.21
CA THR A 197 -15.44 3.37 -0.74
C THR A 197 -14.13 2.91 -0.12
N TYR A 198 -13.95 1.59 -0.01
CA TYR A 198 -12.73 0.96 0.48
C TYR A 198 -12.54 -0.41 -0.20
N PRO A 199 -11.30 -0.84 -0.50
CA PRO A 199 -11.05 -2.04 -1.33
C PRO A 199 -11.43 -3.37 -0.65
N VAL A 200 -11.56 -3.38 0.67
CA VAL A 200 -12.05 -4.53 1.46
C VAL A 200 -13.23 -4.09 2.33
N PRO A 201 -14.10 -5.01 2.77
CA PRO A 201 -15.37 -4.64 3.40
C PRO A 201 -15.21 -4.20 4.87
N VAL A 202 -14.34 -3.21 5.15
CA VAL A 202 -14.09 -2.68 6.51
C VAL A 202 -15.33 -2.05 7.16
N GLN A 203 -16.39 -1.81 6.40
CA GLN A 203 -17.65 -1.30 6.89
C GLN A 203 -18.59 -2.41 7.39
N ASP A 204 -18.19 -3.68 7.21
CA ASP A 204 -18.88 -4.86 7.74
C ASP A 204 -18.25 -5.29 9.08
N PRO A 205 -19.02 -5.23 10.19
CA PRO A 205 -18.51 -5.65 11.50
C PRO A 205 -18.10 -7.12 11.56
N ALA A 206 -18.83 -8.00 10.86
CA ALA A 206 -18.52 -9.43 10.85
C ALA A 206 -17.19 -9.72 10.14
N TYR A 207 -16.93 -8.99 9.03
CA TYR A 207 -15.63 -9.04 8.37
C TYR A 207 -14.51 -8.58 9.32
N LEU A 208 -14.65 -7.40 9.94
CA LEU A 208 -13.63 -6.88 10.86
C LEU A 208 -13.36 -7.82 12.01
N ALA A 209 -14.40 -8.31 12.68
CA ALA A 209 -14.25 -9.24 13.82
C ALA A 209 -13.49 -10.51 13.42
N ARG A 210 -13.81 -11.08 12.23
CA ARG A 210 -13.12 -12.26 11.70
C ARG A 210 -11.64 -11.98 11.39
N GLU A 211 -11.32 -10.85 10.72
CA GLU A 211 -9.95 -10.51 10.38
C GLU A 211 -9.12 -10.17 11.64
N MET A 212 -9.74 -9.55 12.66
CA MET A 212 -9.10 -9.29 13.96
C MET A 212 -8.76 -10.57 14.73
N GLN A 213 -9.51 -11.64 14.54
CA GLN A 213 -9.18 -12.98 15.09
C GLN A 213 -8.04 -13.68 14.33
N ARG A 214 -7.67 -13.18 13.14
CA ARG A 214 -6.61 -13.74 12.29
C ARG A 214 -5.34 -12.89 12.37
N ASN A 215 -5.24 -11.92 11.50
CA ASN A 215 -3.99 -11.19 11.27
C ASN A 215 -4.16 -9.67 11.33
N LEU A 216 -5.36 -9.13 11.59
CA LEU A 216 -5.61 -7.70 11.65
C LEU A 216 -5.56 -7.20 13.09
N GLN A 217 -4.52 -6.48 13.46
CA GLN A 217 -4.41 -5.83 14.77
C GLN A 217 -4.91 -4.39 14.66
N CYS A 218 -6.03 -4.09 15.33
CA CYS A 218 -6.63 -2.76 15.33
C CYS A 218 -6.25 -2.00 16.61
N PHE A 219 -6.06 -0.69 16.46
CA PHE A 219 -5.76 0.25 17.54
C PHE A 219 -6.74 1.43 17.45
N CYS A 220 -7.17 1.92 18.59
CA CYS A 220 -8.08 3.05 18.64
C CYS A 220 -7.65 4.08 19.67
N ILE A 221 -7.96 5.35 19.38
CA ILE A 221 -7.90 6.45 20.35
C ILE A 221 -9.33 6.72 20.78
N ARG A 222 -9.52 6.76 22.11
CA ARG A 222 -10.80 6.99 22.77
C ARG A 222 -10.82 8.33 23.47
N ASP A 223 -11.98 8.96 23.39
CA ASP A 223 -12.42 10.09 24.17
C ASP A 223 -13.54 9.58 25.10
N GLY A 224 -13.21 9.20 26.32
CA GLY A 224 -14.08 8.40 27.16
C GLY A 224 -14.50 7.10 26.48
N GLU A 225 -15.81 6.87 26.35
CA GLU A 225 -16.38 5.69 25.67
C GLU A 225 -16.35 5.81 24.13
N LYS A 226 -16.17 7.02 23.59
CA LYS A 226 -16.25 7.27 22.15
C LYS A 226 -14.92 7.00 21.48
N ILE A 227 -14.91 6.23 20.39
CA ILE A 227 -13.73 6.06 19.54
C ILE A 227 -13.61 7.27 18.61
N ALA A 228 -12.51 8.02 18.72
CA ALA A 228 -12.19 9.22 17.95
C ALA A 228 -11.39 8.92 16.68
N ALA A 229 -10.46 7.96 16.76
CA ALA A 229 -9.62 7.56 15.64
C ALA A 229 -9.24 6.09 15.74
N ILE A 230 -8.98 5.48 14.58
CA ILE A 230 -8.57 4.08 14.43
C ILE A 230 -7.45 3.94 13.41
N ALA A 231 -6.65 2.89 13.57
CA ALA A 231 -5.74 2.39 12.55
C ALA A 231 -5.55 0.88 12.76
N SER A 232 -5.05 0.19 11.74
CA SER A 232 -4.83 -1.25 11.81
C SER A 232 -3.51 -1.66 11.17
N ALA A 233 -2.94 -2.77 11.66
CA ALA A 233 -1.81 -3.47 11.09
C ALA A 233 -2.27 -4.83 10.58
N ALA A 234 -2.16 -5.05 9.26
CA ALA A 234 -2.34 -6.37 8.67
C ALA A 234 -0.99 -7.10 8.73
N VAL A 235 -0.91 -8.10 9.61
CA VAL A 235 0.35 -8.77 9.97
C VAL A 235 0.53 -10.04 9.15
N ASP A 236 1.71 -10.23 8.60
CA ASP A 236 2.18 -11.50 8.05
C ASP A 236 3.28 -12.04 8.96
N PRO A 237 2.97 -12.99 9.86
CA PRO A 237 3.94 -13.49 10.83
C PRO A 237 5.05 -14.33 10.18
N GLU A 238 4.77 -15.04 9.09
CA GLU A 238 5.74 -15.86 8.36
C GLU A 238 6.73 -14.98 7.60
N GLY A 239 6.22 -13.96 6.93
CA GLY A 239 7.04 -12.96 6.24
C GLY A 239 7.68 -11.94 7.19
N GLN A 240 7.29 -11.92 8.46
CA GLN A 240 7.74 -10.94 9.47
C GLN A 240 7.57 -9.48 9.03
N PHE A 241 6.47 -9.19 8.34
CA PHE A 241 6.12 -7.83 7.93
C PHE A 241 4.68 -7.47 8.32
N ALA A 242 4.38 -6.17 8.34
CA ALA A 242 3.03 -5.69 8.54
C ALA A 242 2.70 -4.49 7.64
N GLU A 243 1.49 -4.47 7.07
CA GLU A 243 0.93 -3.32 6.39
C GLU A 243 0.22 -2.41 7.39
N MET A 244 0.70 -1.17 7.51
CA MET A 244 0.09 -0.12 8.32
C MET A 244 -1.03 0.54 7.51
N THR A 245 -2.28 0.25 7.86
CA THR A 245 -3.44 0.55 7.02
C THR A 245 -4.64 1.04 7.84
N GLY A 246 -5.76 1.36 7.19
CA GLY A 246 -7.03 1.63 7.84
C GLY A 246 -7.08 2.87 8.73
N PHE A 247 -6.21 3.87 8.50
CA PHE A 247 -6.21 5.12 9.27
C PHE A 247 -7.49 5.91 9.04
N ALA A 248 -8.32 6.03 10.06
CA ALA A 248 -9.55 6.79 10.03
C ALA A 248 -9.71 7.63 11.30
N THR A 249 -9.89 8.94 11.13
CA THR A 249 -10.14 9.88 12.21
C THR A 249 -11.46 10.57 11.94
N LEU A 250 -12.35 10.60 12.93
CA LEU A 250 -13.61 11.33 12.83
C LEU A 250 -13.35 12.81 12.54
N PRO A 251 -14.19 13.47 11.72
CA PRO A 251 -13.96 14.85 11.27
C PRO A 251 -13.67 15.83 12.40
N GLU A 252 -14.39 15.71 13.51
CA GLU A 252 -14.28 16.59 14.68
C GLU A 252 -12.96 16.45 15.45
N TYR A 253 -12.21 15.36 15.24
CA TYR A 253 -10.91 15.10 15.87
C TYR A 253 -9.72 15.21 14.90
N ARG A 254 -9.94 15.73 13.70
CA ARG A 254 -8.85 15.95 12.73
C ARG A 254 -7.94 17.08 13.21
N GLY A 255 -6.66 16.96 12.91
CA GLY A 255 -5.65 17.93 13.37
C GLY A 255 -5.01 17.62 14.72
N CYS A 256 -5.58 16.72 15.55
CA CYS A 256 -5.07 16.35 16.87
C CYS A 256 -3.86 15.40 16.84
N GLY A 257 -3.29 15.09 15.68
CA GLY A 257 -2.11 14.22 15.57
C GLY A 257 -2.36 12.73 15.84
N PHE A 258 -3.61 12.29 15.95
CA PHE A 258 -3.98 10.92 16.32
C PHE A 258 -3.42 9.86 15.39
N SER A 259 -3.40 10.09 14.09
CA SER A 259 -2.83 9.13 13.14
C SER A 259 -1.34 8.88 13.38
N SER A 260 -0.57 9.93 13.71
CA SER A 260 0.85 9.79 14.04
C SER A 260 1.06 9.05 15.37
N HIS A 261 0.18 9.26 16.36
CA HIS A 261 0.21 8.54 17.63
C HIS A 261 -0.12 7.05 17.43
N LEU A 262 -1.19 6.75 16.69
CA LEU A 262 -1.58 5.38 16.35
C LEU A 262 -0.46 4.64 15.61
N LEU A 263 0.15 5.26 14.59
CA LEU A 263 1.26 4.65 13.85
C LEU A 263 2.41 4.26 14.77
N ARG A 264 2.80 5.13 15.72
CA ARG A 264 3.86 4.84 16.69
C ARG A 264 3.49 3.68 17.62
N GLN A 265 2.26 3.64 18.14
CA GLN A 265 1.80 2.54 18.97
C GLN A 265 1.80 1.21 18.20
N MET A 266 1.35 1.24 16.96
CA MET A 266 1.40 0.08 16.07
C MET A 266 2.85 -0.39 15.85
N GLU A 267 3.78 0.52 15.53
CA GLU A 267 5.20 0.17 15.35
C GLU A 267 5.81 -0.44 16.61
N THR A 268 5.51 0.13 17.79
CA THR A 268 5.97 -0.42 19.07
C THR A 268 5.47 -1.85 19.26
N LYS A 269 4.21 -2.10 18.95
CA LYS A 269 3.64 -3.45 19.00
C LYS A 269 4.28 -4.37 17.97
N MET A 270 4.47 -3.92 16.73
CA MET A 270 5.10 -4.73 15.69
C MET A 270 6.53 -5.13 16.07
N ARG A 271 7.34 -4.22 16.60
CA ARG A 271 8.68 -4.53 17.13
C ARG A 271 8.65 -5.60 18.22
N SER A 272 7.72 -5.47 19.18
CA SER A 272 7.61 -6.43 20.29
C SER A 272 7.16 -7.83 19.86
N THR A 273 6.59 -7.97 18.66
CA THR A 273 6.13 -9.25 18.10
C THR A 273 7.06 -9.81 17.02
N GLY A 274 8.27 -9.23 16.86
CA GLY A 274 9.30 -9.75 15.93
C GLY A 274 9.11 -9.37 14.48
N ILE A 275 8.21 -8.43 14.17
CA ILE A 275 8.06 -7.89 12.80
C ILE A 275 9.31 -7.08 12.46
N LYS A 276 9.88 -7.36 11.29
CA LYS A 276 11.13 -6.74 10.80
C LYS A 276 10.87 -5.52 9.93
N THR A 277 9.82 -5.59 9.11
CA THR A 277 9.50 -4.55 8.13
C THR A 277 8.04 -4.15 8.23
N THR A 278 7.81 -2.84 8.25
CA THR A 278 6.46 -2.28 8.06
C THR A 278 6.40 -1.52 6.76
N PHE A 279 5.24 -1.56 6.13
CA PHE A 279 4.97 -0.75 4.94
C PHE A 279 3.55 -0.19 4.98
N ALA A 280 3.27 0.78 4.13
CA ALA A 280 1.95 1.36 3.98
C ALA A 280 1.71 1.73 2.53
N ILE A 281 0.43 1.72 2.14
CA ILE A 281 -0.02 2.12 0.82
C ILE A 281 -0.95 3.32 1.01
N ALA A 282 -0.46 4.52 0.69
CA ALA A 282 -1.14 5.79 0.90
C ALA A 282 -1.65 6.36 -0.42
N ARG A 283 -2.85 7.01 -0.43
CA ARG A 283 -3.32 7.73 -1.61
C ARG A 283 -2.27 8.76 -2.03
N ALA A 284 -1.80 8.67 -3.28
CA ALA A 284 -0.62 9.40 -3.73
C ALA A 284 -0.81 10.93 -3.67
N ARG A 285 -2.03 11.42 -3.93
CA ARG A 285 -2.36 12.86 -3.90
C ARG A 285 -2.77 13.38 -2.50
N SER A 286 -2.77 12.53 -1.48
CA SER A 286 -3.15 12.94 -0.13
C SER A 286 -1.96 13.44 0.67
N TYR A 287 -1.77 14.75 0.77
CA TYR A 287 -0.74 15.35 1.63
C TYR A 287 -0.73 14.77 3.05
N PRO A 288 -1.87 14.72 3.80
CA PRO A 288 -1.84 14.22 5.17
C PRO A 288 -1.38 12.75 5.26
N ALA A 289 -1.84 11.89 4.33
CA ALA A 289 -1.49 10.47 4.37
C ALA A 289 0.01 10.23 4.11
N ASN A 290 0.62 10.97 3.17
CA ASN A 290 2.04 10.83 2.88
C ASN A 290 2.93 11.47 3.97
N ILE A 291 2.52 12.63 4.51
CA ILE A 291 3.25 13.33 5.58
C ILE A 291 3.36 12.49 6.86
N ILE A 292 2.32 11.72 7.22
CA ILE A 292 2.33 10.88 8.42
C ILE A 292 3.47 9.86 8.33
N PHE A 293 3.61 9.16 7.21
CA PHE A 293 4.66 8.15 7.03
C PHE A 293 6.04 8.78 6.92
N ALA A 294 6.19 9.86 6.16
CA ALA A 294 7.47 10.57 6.06
C ALA A 294 7.97 11.05 7.43
N ARG A 295 7.07 11.65 8.25
CA ARG A 295 7.40 12.08 9.62
C ARG A 295 7.75 10.94 10.57
N ALA A 296 7.20 9.76 10.35
CA ALA A 296 7.53 8.57 11.11
C ALA A 296 8.85 7.90 10.64
N GLY A 297 9.55 8.49 9.66
CA GLY A 297 10.82 7.97 9.14
C GLY A 297 10.66 6.82 8.14
N TYR A 298 9.49 6.72 7.50
CA TYR A 298 9.32 5.83 6.34
C TYR A 298 9.99 6.42 5.11
N THR A 299 10.49 5.54 4.28
CA THR A 299 11.06 5.86 2.98
C THR A 299 10.06 5.56 1.87
N HIS A 300 9.94 6.44 0.88
CA HIS A 300 9.12 6.20 -0.31
C HIS A 300 9.75 5.10 -1.17
N ALA A 301 8.98 4.05 -1.45
CA ALA A 301 9.40 2.86 -2.20
C ALA A 301 9.04 2.92 -3.69
N GLY A 302 8.05 3.74 -4.04
CA GLY A 302 7.53 3.90 -5.39
C GLY A 302 6.04 4.21 -5.42
N THR A 303 5.51 4.45 -6.62
CA THR A 303 4.10 4.78 -6.86
C THR A 303 3.45 3.73 -7.77
N VAL A 304 2.26 3.28 -7.41
CA VAL A 304 1.46 2.29 -8.15
C VAL A 304 0.23 2.98 -8.77
N PRO A 305 0.26 3.28 -10.08
CA PRO A 305 -0.81 3.98 -10.76
C PRO A 305 -2.12 3.19 -10.81
N GLY A 306 -3.25 3.88 -10.59
CA GLY A 306 -4.59 3.33 -10.69
C GLY A 306 -4.81 2.07 -9.85
N CYS A 307 -4.20 2.03 -8.64
CA CYS A 307 -4.09 0.82 -7.84
C CYS A 307 -5.43 0.36 -7.28
N VAL A 308 -6.26 1.30 -6.80
CA VAL A 308 -7.46 0.95 -6.05
C VAL A 308 -8.49 2.08 -6.06
N ASN A 309 -9.78 1.71 -6.04
CA ASN A 309 -10.86 2.67 -5.77
C ASN A 309 -11.01 2.85 -4.26
N ILE A 310 -10.72 4.06 -3.80
CA ILE A 310 -10.82 4.43 -2.38
C ILE A 310 -11.32 5.88 -2.27
N CYS A 311 -12.16 6.16 -1.29
CA CYS A 311 -12.79 7.47 -1.08
C CYS A 311 -13.60 7.97 -2.30
N GLY A 312 -14.14 7.05 -3.11
CA GLY A 312 -15.03 7.37 -4.24
C GLY A 312 -14.33 7.58 -5.58
N SER A 313 -13.01 7.40 -5.66
CA SER A 313 -12.26 7.52 -6.91
C SER A 313 -11.19 6.43 -7.05
N LEU A 314 -10.79 6.17 -8.30
CA LEU A 314 -9.64 5.33 -8.60
C LEU A 314 -8.38 6.15 -8.31
N GLU A 315 -7.54 5.66 -7.41
CA GLU A 315 -6.39 6.39 -6.88
C GLU A 315 -5.08 5.72 -7.26
N ASP A 316 -4.08 6.56 -7.54
CA ASP A 316 -2.68 6.16 -7.51
C ASP A 316 -2.23 6.05 -6.06
N MET A 317 -1.34 5.11 -5.77
CA MET A 317 -0.94 4.83 -4.40
C MET A 317 0.58 4.93 -4.26
N ASN A 318 1.05 5.69 -3.27
CA ASN A 318 2.45 5.70 -2.84
C ASN A 318 2.69 4.59 -1.84
N VAL A 319 3.74 3.84 -2.06
CA VAL A 319 4.21 2.79 -1.14
C VAL A 319 5.32 3.38 -0.26
N TRP A 320 5.15 3.27 1.04
CA TRP A 320 6.10 3.71 2.06
C TRP A 320 6.56 2.50 2.86
N TYR A 321 7.83 2.44 3.26
CA TYR A 321 8.33 1.34 4.10
C TYR A 321 9.28 1.84 5.19
N ARG A 322 9.40 1.03 6.25
CA ARG A 322 10.35 1.21 7.34
C ARG A 322 10.84 -0.14 7.84
N LEU A 323 12.17 -0.28 7.93
CA LEU A 323 12.78 -1.39 8.64
C LEU A 323 12.68 -1.10 10.14
N LEU A 324 12.17 -2.06 10.90
CA LEU A 324 12.00 -1.93 12.35
C LEU A 324 13.22 -2.40 13.14
N ASP A 325 14.13 -3.16 12.53
CA ASP A 325 15.38 -3.58 13.15
C ASP A 325 16.44 -2.49 12.96
N ASP A 326 16.83 -1.83 14.03
CA ASP A 326 17.82 -0.74 14.01
C ASP A 326 19.22 -1.19 13.53
N ARG A 327 19.50 -2.50 13.52
CA ARG A 327 20.75 -3.07 13.01
C ARG A 327 20.86 -3.00 11.48
N MET A 328 19.75 -2.91 10.77
CA MET A 328 19.70 -2.86 9.30
C MET A 328 19.69 -1.42 8.74
N ALA A 329 19.54 -0.41 9.60
CA ALA A 329 19.49 1.01 9.20
C ALA A 329 20.89 1.64 9.01
N ALA A 330 21.99 0.95 9.34
CA ALA A 330 23.35 1.47 9.13
C ALA A 330 23.74 1.33 7.65
N PRO A 331 24.25 2.41 7.00
CA PRO A 331 24.82 2.29 5.67
C PRO A 331 26.01 1.30 5.72
N PRO A 332 26.31 0.57 4.62
CA PRO A 332 27.41 -0.35 4.59
C PRO A 332 28.68 0.39 4.97
N ARG A 333 29.31 -0.02 6.06
CA ARG A 333 30.60 0.53 6.49
C ARG A 333 31.57 0.35 5.33
N GLY A 334 32.00 1.45 4.72
CA GLY A 334 33.01 1.47 3.72
C GLY A 334 34.23 0.71 4.25
N ARG A 335 34.70 -0.29 3.52
CA ARG A 335 35.99 -0.93 3.79
C ARG A 335 37.04 0.16 3.74
N SER A 336 37.50 0.63 4.90
CA SER A 336 38.70 1.43 4.98
C SER A 336 39.88 0.56 4.53
N GLY A 337 40.35 0.85 3.32
CA GLY A 337 41.58 0.24 2.81
C GLY A 337 42.73 0.62 3.74
N ARG A 338 43.24 -0.37 4.48
CA ARG A 338 44.54 -0.27 5.13
C ARG A 338 45.59 -0.25 4.01
N THR A 339 46.02 0.93 3.63
CA THR A 339 47.30 1.07 2.91
C THR A 339 48.42 0.81 3.92
N GLY A 340 48.97 -0.38 3.88
CA GLY A 340 50.18 -0.72 4.61
C GLY A 340 51.37 0.05 4.03
N SER A 341 51.89 1.03 4.78
CA SER A 341 53.17 1.66 4.51
C SER A 341 54.26 0.70 4.93
N ALA A 342 54.88 0.05 3.96
CA ALA A 342 56.16 -0.64 4.15
C ALA A 342 57.28 0.42 4.19
N ARG A 343 57.81 0.70 5.37
CA ARG A 343 59.09 1.37 5.52
C ARG A 343 60.23 0.31 5.32
N GLY A 344 60.91 0.35 4.18
CA GLY A 344 62.20 -0.28 4.02
C GLY A 344 63.25 0.55 4.77
N LYS A 345 64.05 -0.10 5.54
CA LYS A 345 65.32 0.40 6.05
C LYS A 345 66.38 0.09 5.04
N GLU A 346 67.10 1.07 4.61
CA GLU A 346 68.50 1.32 4.66
C GLU A 346 68.81 2.74 4.17
#